data_d82a9e29e23d222e1910793bc6e8803a
#
_entry.id   d82a9e29e23d222e1910793bc6e8803a
#
_cell.length_a   1.000
_cell.length_b   1.000
_cell.length_c   1.000
_cell.angle_alpha   90.00
_cell.angle_beta   90.00
_cell.angle_gamma   90.00
#
_symmetry.space_group_name_H-M   'P 1'
#
loop_
_entity.id
_entity.type
_entity.pdbx_description
1 polymer ?
#
loop_
_entity_poly.entity_id
_entity_poly.type
_entity_poly.pdbx_seq_one_letter_code
_entity_poly.pdbx_strand_id
1 'polypeptide(L)'
;MWELDKRTTIRSKKTARIRGWIQAAATLLTNIHIPNFFKGKIYQGNAKTVCVPGLNCYSCPAATGACPIGAFQAVIGSSRFKFSYYVTGFFILLGVTLGRFICGFLCPFGWFQDLLHKIPGKKFSTARLKPLRYLKYMILIVFVILLPLLVTNSIGMGDPFFCKYICPQGVLEGAIPLSLGNAAIRSALGKLFTWKC
;
A
#
# COMPACT_ATOMS: atom_id res chain seq x y z
N MET A 1 26.09 -24.33 -24.55
CA MET A 1 24.69 -24.15 -24.09
C MET A 1 24.56 -24.12 -22.57
N TRP A 2 25.22 -24.99 -21.83
CA TRP A 2 25.18 -25.08 -20.35
C TRP A 2 25.90 -23.93 -19.61
N GLU A 3 26.98 -23.38 -20.15
CA GLU A 3 27.67 -22.22 -19.56
C GLU A 3 26.88 -20.90 -19.70
N LEU A 4 26.12 -20.73 -20.80
CA LEU A 4 25.23 -19.58 -21.01
C LEU A 4 24.08 -19.58 -19.98
N ASP A 5 23.51 -20.75 -19.68
CA ASP A 5 22.45 -20.91 -18.69
C ASP A 5 22.97 -20.58 -17.27
N LYS A 6 24.17 -21.01 -16.94
CA LYS A 6 24.82 -20.70 -15.66
C LYS A 6 25.10 -19.21 -15.48
N ARG A 7 25.56 -18.52 -16.52
CA ARG A 7 25.82 -17.06 -16.51
C ARG A 7 24.51 -16.25 -16.38
N THR A 8 23.46 -16.65 -17.09
CA THR A 8 22.14 -16.01 -17.00
C THR A 8 21.55 -16.18 -15.60
N THR A 9 21.67 -17.35 -15.00
CA THR A 9 21.20 -17.63 -13.63
C THR A 9 21.95 -16.82 -12.58
N ILE A 10 23.29 -16.69 -12.70
CA ILE A 10 24.11 -15.89 -11.78
C ILE A 10 23.77 -14.40 -11.90
N ARG A 11 23.63 -13.89 -13.12
CA ARG A 11 23.24 -12.51 -13.40
C ARG A 11 21.85 -12.19 -12.84
N SER A 12 20.90 -13.10 -13.00
CA SER A 12 19.56 -12.99 -12.45
C SER A 12 19.56 -12.92 -10.92
N LYS A 13 20.35 -13.78 -10.24
CA LYS A 13 20.50 -13.76 -8.77
C LYS A 13 21.12 -12.47 -8.27
N LYS A 14 22.16 -11.94 -8.97
CA LYS A 14 22.80 -10.67 -8.61
C LYS A 14 21.82 -9.49 -8.73
N THR A 15 21.09 -9.43 -9.83
CA THR A 15 20.07 -8.39 -10.06
C THR A 15 18.95 -8.46 -9.02
N ALA A 16 18.49 -9.65 -8.66
CA ALA A 16 17.47 -9.83 -7.62
C ALA A 16 17.94 -9.34 -6.24
N ARG A 17 19.24 -9.57 -5.91
CA ARG A 17 19.85 -9.09 -4.66
C ARG A 17 19.94 -7.57 -4.63
N ILE A 18 20.43 -6.94 -5.70
CA ILE A 18 20.52 -5.47 -5.83
C ILE A 18 19.11 -4.85 -5.70
N ARG A 19 18.12 -5.42 -6.38
CA ARG A 19 16.73 -4.98 -6.28
C ARG A 19 16.24 -5.03 -4.83
N GLY A 20 16.49 -6.13 -4.11
CA GLY A 20 16.09 -6.27 -2.72
C GLY A 20 16.73 -5.22 -1.80
N TRP A 21 17.98 -4.85 -2.02
CA TRP A 21 18.65 -3.79 -1.25
C TRP A 21 18.06 -2.41 -1.55
N ILE A 22 17.76 -2.11 -2.82
CA ILE A 22 17.10 -0.85 -3.22
C ILE A 22 15.72 -0.76 -2.58
N GLN A 23 14.93 -1.83 -2.61
CA GLN A 23 13.62 -1.87 -1.98
C GLN A 23 13.70 -1.69 -0.45
N ALA A 24 14.66 -2.33 0.21
CA ALA A 24 14.88 -2.18 1.65
C ALA A 24 15.25 -0.73 1.99
N ALA A 25 16.17 -0.12 1.25
CA ALA A 25 16.54 1.28 1.43
C ALA A 25 15.35 2.23 1.20
N ALA A 26 14.58 2.02 0.14
CA ALA A 26 13.38 2.80 -0.15
C ALA A 26 12.32 2.66 0.97
N THR A 27 12.13 1.46 1.50
CA THR A 27 11.22 1.19 2.62
C THR A 27 11.67 1.93 3.89
N LEU A 28 12.95 1.92 4.21
CA LEU A 28 13.49 2.65 5.36
C LEU A 28 13.36 4.16 5.19
N LEU A 29 13.62 4.69 4.00
CA LEU A 29 13.49 6.13 3.72
C LEU A 29 12.04 6.62 3.78
N THR A 30 11.09 5.80 3.34
CA THR A 30 9.67 6.16 3.41
C THR A 30 9.06 5.95 4.79
N ASN A 31 9.72 5.18 5.68
CA ASN A 31 9.27 4.84 7.03
C ASN A 31 10.31 5.18 8.08
N ILE A 32 10.81 6.41 8.08
CA ILE A 32 11.89 6.85 9.00
C ILE A 32 11.45 6.82 10.48
N HIS A 33 10.17 7.03 10.76
CA HIS A 33 9.65 7.13 12.11
C HIS A 33 9.35 5.76 12.76
N ILE A 34 10.22 4.76 12.54
CA ILE A 34 10.10 3.41 13.11
C ILE A 34 9.83 3.38 14.62
N PRO A 35 10.43 4.23 15.48
CA PRO A 35 10.14 4.23 16.91
C PRO A 35 8.67 4.48 17.26
N ASN A 36 7.89 5.08 16.37
CA ASN A 36 6.46 5.31 16.59
C ASN A 36 5.63 4.02 16.55
N PHE A 37 6.14 2.93 15.95
CA PHE A 37 5.51 1.61 16.05
C PHE A 37 5.37 1.16 17.50
N PHE A 38 6.40 1.37 18.31
CA PHE A 38 6.39 0.98 19.72
C PHE A 38 5.55 1.93 20.58
N LYS A 39 5.42 3.19 20.17
CA LYS A 39 4.63 4.19 20.89
C LYS A 39 3.14 4.17 20.49
N GLY A 40 2.76 3.44 19.45
CA GLY A 40 1.38 3.39 18.93
C GLY A 40 0.82 4.76 18.52
N LYS A 41 1.69 5.71 18.13
CA LYS A 41 1.29 7.07 17.72
C LYS A 41 1.57 7.25 16.24
N ILE A 42 0.59 7.84 15.52
CA ILE A 42 0.74 8.16 14.11
C ILE A 42 1.53 9.47 13.98
N TYR A 43 2.54 9.49 13.12
CA TYR A 43 3.24 10.72 12.76
C TYR A 43 2.30 11.66 12.01
N GLN A 44 2.21 12.93 12.44
CA GLN A 44 1.31 13.96 11.87
C GLN A 44 2.08 15.19 11.34
N GLY A 45 3.34 15.03 10.94
CA GLY A 45 4.13 16.12 10.40
C GLY A 45 3.74 16.52 8.97
N ASN A 46 4.21 17.72 8.56
CA ASN A 46 3.95 18.28 7.23
C ASN A 46 4.40 17.37 6.06
N ALA A 47 5.36 16.48 6.29
CA ALA A 47 5.80 15.52 5.28
C ALA A 47 4.69 14.57 4.79
N LYS A 48 3.63 14.34 5.59
CA LYS A 48 2.47 13.54 5.16
C LYS A 48 1.60 14.19 4.07
N THR A 49 1.78 15.45 3.79
CA THR A 49 1.12 16.12 2.66
C THR A 49 1.73 15.75 1.32
N VAL A 50 2.96 15.18 1.33
CA VAL A 50 3.67 14.76 0.12
C VAL A 50 3.34 13.31 -0.20
N CYS A 51 2.97 13.03 -1.46
CA CYS A 51 2.76 11.67 -1.94
C CYS A 51 4.09 10.97 -2.19
N VAL A 52 4.26 9.77 -1.63
CA VAL A 52 5.40 8.90 -1.92
C VAL A 52 5.09 7.98 -3.11
N PRO A 53 6.09 7.61 -3.93
CA PRO A 53 5.87 6.77 -5.09
C PRO A 53 5.73 5.29 -4.72
N GLY A 54 4.82 4.93 -3.84
CA GLY A 54 4.67 3.54 -3.41
C GLY A 54 3.44 3.33 -2.55
N LEU A 55 3.13 2.05 -2.30
CA LEU A 55 2.06 1.68 -1.41
C LEU A 55 2.57 1.78 0.03
N ASN A 56 2.30 2.91 0.69
CA ASN A 56 2.69 3.18 2.07
C ASN A 56 1.47 3.73 2.84
N CYS A 57 1.04 3.04 3.88
CA CYS A 57 -0.22 3.38 4.55
C CYS A 57 -0.15 4.73 5.27
N TYR A 58 -1.14 5.62 5.03
CA TYR A 58 -1.24 6.90 5.74
C TYR A 58 -1.35 6.71 7.26
N SER A 59 -2.05 5.66 7.71
CA SER A 59 -2.20 5.32 9.13
C SER A 59 -1.00 4.58 9.72
N CYS A 60 0.05 4.30 8.93
CA CYS A 60 1.27 3.70 9.45
C CYS A 60 1.95 4.66 10.43
N PRO A 61 2.31 4.21 11.65
CA PRO A 61 3.04 5.01 12.63
C PRO A 61 4.38 5.53 12.12
N ALA A 62 5.08 4.74 11.31
CA ALA A 62 6.40 5.07 10.78
C ALA A 62 6.37 5.87 9.48
N ALA A 63 5.25 5.89 8.76
CA ALA A 63 5.16 6.49 7.44
C ALA A 63 5.39 8.01 7.46
N THR A 64 6.33 8.46 6.64
CA THR A 64 6.65 9.86 6.47
C THR A 64 5.74 10.55 5.47
N GLY A 65 5.33 9.85 4.40
CA GLY A 65 4.50 10.40 3.34
C GLY A 65 3.17 9.66 3.14
N ALA A 66 2.32 10.18 2.27
CA ALA A 66 1.00 9.64 1.97
C ALA A 66 1.04 8.67 0.77
N CYS A 67 0.25 7.60 0.85
CA CYS A 67 0.02 6.69 -0.27
C CYS A 67 -0.75 7.40 -1.39
N PRO A 68 -0.30 7.32 -2.66
CA PRO A 68 -0.99 7.98 -3.77
C PRO A 68 -2.42 7.49 -3.97
N ILE A 69 -2.70 6.20 -3.74
CA ILE A 69 -4.07 5.64 -3.85
C ILE A 69 -4.96 6.19 -2.74
N GLY A 70 -4.46 6.28 -1.50
CA GLY A 70 -5.21 6.87 -0.39
C GLY A 70 -5.48 8.36 -0.59
N ALA A 71 -4.48 9.11 -1.05
CA ALA A 71 -4.62 10.51 -1.39
C ALA A 71 -5.63 10.72 -2.54
N PHE A 72 -5.59 9.86 -3.56
CA PHE A 72 -6.54 9.89 -4.67
C PHE A 72 -7.98 9.62 -4.22
N GLN A 73 -8.20 8.64 -3.34
CA GLN A 73 -9.53 8.40 -2.76
C GLN A 73 -10.04 9.61 -1.95
N ALA A 74 -9.17 10.25 -1.17
CA ALA A 74 -9.52 11.44 -0.42
C ALA A 74 -9.93 12.59 -1.35
N VAL A 75 -9.24 12.76 -2.49
CA VAL A 75 -9.59 13.77 -3.49
C VAL A 75 -10.93 13.48 -4.15
N ILE A 76 -11.19 12.22 -4.51
CA ILE A 76 -12.48 11.82 -5.10
C ILE A 76 -13.61 12.01 -4.09
N GLY A 77 -13.42 11.58 -2.85
CA GLY A 77 -14.41 11.73 -1.79
C GLY A 77 -14.70 13.20 -1.42
N SER A 78 -13.73 14.11 -1.62
CA SER A 78 -13.87 15.54 -1.40
C SER A 78 -14.22 16.33 -2.67
N SER A 79 -14.50 15.68 -3.79
CA SER A 79 -14.74 16.33 -5.09
C SER A 79 -15.89 17.34 -5.09
N ARG A 80 -16.86 17.17 -4.18
CA ARG A 80 -17.98 18.13 -3.98
C ARG A 80 -17.52 19.46 -3.39
N PHE A 81 -16.37 19.49 -2.67
CA PHE A 81 -15.87 20.70 -2.01
C PHE A 81 -14.71 21.31 -2.78
N LYS A 82 -13.67 20.52 -3.08
CA LYS A 82 -12.49 21.00 -3.78
C LYS A 82 -11.74 19.82 -4.42
N PHE A 83 -11.57 19.85 -5.74
CA PHE A 83 -10.81 18.84 -6.47
C PHE A 83 -9.34 19.21 -6.53
N SER A 84 -8.45 18.33 -6.04
CA SER A 84 -7.01 18.55 -6.08
C SER A 84 -6.40 17.96 -7.35
N TYR A 85 -6.17 18.79 -8.34
CA TYR A 85 -5.52 18.40 -9.61
C TYR A 85 -4.08 17.91 -9.41
N TYR A 86 -3.39 18.38 -8.37
CA TYR A 86 -2.03 17.95 -8.05
C TYR A 86 -1.95 16.43 -7.78
N VAL A 87 -2.79 15.90 -6.91
CA VAL A 87 -2.79 14.48 -6.55
C VAL A 87 -3.15 13.61 -7.75
N THR A 88 -4.15 14.03 -8.51
CA THR A 88 -4.60 13.30 -9.70
C THR A 88 -3.53 13.32 -10.80
N GLY A 89 -2.92 14.48 -11.07
CA GLY A 89 -1.84 14.62 -12.03
C GLY A 89 -0.61 13.82 -11.64
N PHE A 90 -0.22 13.86 -10.37
CA PHE A 90 0.89 13.06 -9.84
C PHE A 90 0.64 11.55 -9.99
N PHE A 91 -0.58 11.10 -9.68
CA PHE A 91 -0.96 9.68 -9.82
C PHE A 91 -0.90 9.21 -11.27
N ILE A 92 -1.41 10.01 -12.21
CA ILE A 92 -1.37 9.71 -13.64
C ILE A 92 0.08 9.71 -14.14
N LEU A 93 0.86 10.73 -13.76
CA LEU A 93 2.27 10.83 -14.14
C LEU A 93 3.07 9.61 -13.69
N LEU A 94 2.92 9.20 -12.44
CA LEU A 94 3.57 8.00 -11.91
C LEU A 94 3.13 6.72 -12.64
N GLY A 95 1.84 6.60 -12.95
CA GLY A 95 1.30 5.44 -13.66
C GLY A 95 1.84 5.30 -15.07
N VAL A 96 1.92 6.41 -15.81
CA VAL A 96 2.38 6.43 -17.21
C VAL A 96 3.89 6.29 -17.31
N THR A 97 4.67 7.01 -16.49
CA THR A 97 6.13 7.08 -16.61
C THR A 97 6.83 5.90 -15.95
N LEU A 98 6.46 5.57 -14.74
CA LEU A 98 7.18 4.60 -13.91
C LEU A 98 6.46 3.25 -13.75
N GLY A 99 5.14 3.21 -13.93
CA GLY A 99 4.34 1.99 -13.96
C GLY A 99 4.81 0.88 -13.00
N ARG A 100 5.28 -0.24 -13.56
CA ARG A 100 5.76 -1.40 -12.80
C ARG A 100 7.09 -1.19 -12.09
N PHE A 101 7.86 -0.17 -12.46
CA PHE A 101 9.14 0.13 -11.82
C PHE A 101 8.95 0.50 -10.34
N ILE A 102 7.92 1.27 -10.04
CA ILE A 102 7.58 1.65 -8.66
C ILE A 102 7.32 0.40 -7.80
N CYS A 103 6.49 -0.52 -8.29
CA CYS A 103 6.18 -1.75 -7.57
C CYS A 103 7.40 -2.65 -7.38
N GLY A 104 8.33 -2.64 -8.34
CA GLY A 104 9.52 -3.47 -8.33
C GLY A 104 10.69 -2.96 -7.50
N PHE A 105 10.80 -1.64 -7.28
CA PHE A 105 11.97 -1.03 -6.67
C PHE A 105 11.68 -0.08 -5.49
N LEU A 106 10.55 0.62 -5.50
CA LEU A 106 10.27 1.68 -4.54
C LEU A 106 9.14 1.34 -3.56
N CYS A 107 8.35 0.30 -3.85
CA CYS A 107 7.17 -0.02 -3.05
C CYS A 107 7.53 -0.90 -1.85
N PRO A 108 7.24 -0.48 -0.60
CA PRO A 108 7.44 -1.30 0.60
C PRO A 108 6.68 -2.62 0.55
N PHE A 109 5.46 -2.59 0.03
CA PHE A 109 4.65 -3.81 -0.13
C PHE A 109 5.24 -4.79 -1.15
N GLY A 110 5.89 -4.28 -2.22
CA GLY A 110 6.62 -5.11 -3.17
C GLY A 110 7.78 -5.86 -2.51
N TRP A 111 8.51 -5.19 -1.61
CA TRP A 111 9.57 -5.83 -0.84
C TRP A 111 9.04 -6.92 0.09
N PHE A 112 7.94 -6.66 0.77
CA PHE A 112 7.26 -7.66 1.60
C PHE A 112 6.79 -8.88 0.81
N GLN A 113 6.24 -8.68 -0.39
CA GLN A 113 5.87 -9.78 -1.29
C GLN A 113 7.08 -10.61 -1.74
N ASP A 114 8.20 -9.96 -2.07
CA ASP A 114 9.44 -10.65 -2.42
C ASP A 114 9.99 -11.48 -1.24
N LEU A 115 9.83 -10.98 0.00
CA LEU A 115 10.21 -11.71 1.20
C LEU A 115 9.33 -12.95 1.41
N LEU A 116 8.01 -12.81 1.27
CA LEU A 116 7.06 -13.93 1.34
C LEU A 116 7.35 -14.97 0.24
N HIS A 117 7.74 -14.52 -0.95
CA HIS A 117 8.06 -15.43 -2.06
C HIS A 117 9.27 -16.31 -1.81
N LYS A 118 10.17 -15.93 -0.88
CA LYS A 118 11.33 -16.73 -0.48
C LYS A 118 10.96 -17.93 0.41
N ILE A 119 9.77 -17.89 1.03
CA ILE A 119 9.31 -19.00 1.86
C ILE A 119 9.01 -20.21 0.96
N PRO A 120 9.60 -21.39 1.26
CA PRO A 120 9.37 -22.60 0.49
C PRO A 120 7.92 -23.09 0.69
N GLY A 121 7.06 -22.84 -0.26
CA GLY A 121 5.66 -23.25 -0.25
C GLY A 121 5.16 -23.66 -1.65
N LYS A 122 4.01 -24.32 -1.72
CA LYS A 122 3.37 -24.69 -2.99
C LYS A 122 2.97 -23.41 -3.73
N LYS A 123 3.60 -23.17 -4.87
CA LYS A 123 3.32 -22.00 -5.74
C LYS A 123 2.20 -22.36 -6.68
N PHE A 124 1.06 -21.68 -6.55
CA PHE A 124 -0.07 -21.88 -7.45
C PHE A 124 0.20 -21.21 -8.80
N SER A 125 0.00 -21.95 -9.90
CA SER A 125 0.06 -21.37 -11.23
C SER A 125 -1.22 -20.60 -11.53
N THR A 126 -1.07 -19.29 -11.82
CA THR A 126 -2.17 -18.42 -12.21
C THR A 126 -2.56 -18.53 -13.68
N ALA A 127 -1.98 -19.48 -14.43
CA ALA A 127 -2.22 -19.64 -15.86
C ALA A 127 -3.71 -19.94 -16.19
N ARG A 128 -4.41 -20.66 -15.31
CA ARG A 128 -5.85 -20.98 -15.47
C ARG A 128 -6.77 -19.85 -15.03
N LEU A 129 -6.28 -18.87 -14.27
CA LEU A 129 -7.07 -17.79 -13.66
C LEU A 129 -6.96 -16.47 -14.46
N LYS A 130 -6.97 -16.58 -15.79
CA LYS A 130 -6.90 -15.40 -16.69
C LYS A 130 -7.96 -14.32 -16.36
N PRO A 131 -9.25 -14.65 -16.10
CA PRO A 131 -10.26 -13.65 -15.78
C PRO A 131 -9.97 -12.92 -14.46
N LEU A 132 -9.28 -13.55 -13.51
CA LEU A 132 -8.92 -12.93 -12.23
C LEU A 132 -7.95 -11.75 -12.39
N ARG A 133 -7.27 -11.62 -13.54
CA ARG A 133 -6.45 -10.45 -13.87
C ARG A 133 -7.26 -9.16 -14.01
N TYR A 134 -8.53 -9.27 -14.37
CA TYR A 134 -9.43 -8.13 -14.50
C TYR A 134 -9.99 -7.65 -13.14
N LEU A 135 -9.90 -8.50 -12.10
CA LEU A 135 -10.36 -8.16 -10.75
C LEU A 135 -9.71 -6.88 -10.22
N LYS A 136 -8.43 -6.63 -10.54
CA LYS A 136 -7.73 -5.40 -10.15
C LYS A 136 -8.38 -4.12 -10.71
N TYR A 137 -8.89 -4.18 -11.94
CA TYR A 137 -9.58 -3.04 -12.56
C TYR A 137 -10.97 -2.86 -11.95
N MET A 138 -11.66 -3.96 -11.66
CA MET A 138 -12.94 -3.94 -10.98
C MET A 138 -12.80 -3.33 -9.58
N ILE A 139 -11.79 -3.74 -8.81
CA ILE A 139 -11.49 -3.16 -7.51
C ILE A 139 -11.17 -1.66 -7.64
N LEU A 140 -10.37 -1.26 -8.62
CA LEU A 140 -10.04 0.14 -8.86
C LEU A 140 -11.29 0.97 -9.14
N ILE A 141 -12.14 0.53 -10.06
CA ILE A 141 -13.31 1.31 -10.45
C ILE A 141 -14.34 1.35 -9.31
N VAL A 142 -14.66 0.21 -8.70
CA VAL A 142 -15.72 0.13 -7.69
C VAL A 142 -15.26 0.73 -6.34
N PHE A 143 -14.14 0.25 -5.79
CA PHE A 143 -13.73 0.60 -4.42
C PHE A 143 -12.90 1.87 -4.31
N VAL A 144 -12.19 2.26 -5.36
CA VAL A 144 -11.34 3.46 -5.32
C VAL A 144 -12.07 4.68 -5.89
N ILE A 145 -12.97 4.50 -6.86
CA ILE A 145 -13.65 5.62 -7.54
C ILE A 145 -15.11 5.68 -7.13
N LEU A 146 -15.90 4.64 -7.39
CA LEU A 146 -17.35 4.68 -7.30
C LEU A 146 -17.84 4.80 -5.85
N LEU A 147 -17.36 3.95 -4.95
CA LEU A 147 -17.78 3.96 -3.55
C LEU A 147 -17.46 5.27 -2.81
N PRO A 148 -16.23 5.83 -2.90
CA PRO A 148 -15.95 7.12 -2.26
C PRO A 148 -16.76 8.29 -2.85
N LEU A 149 -17.22 8.17 -4.10
CA LEU A 149 -18.05 9.19 -4.74
C LEU A 149 -19.53 9.12 -4.30
N LEU A 150 -20.05 7.90 -4.13
CA LEU A 150 -21.47 7.66 -3.83
C LEU A 150 -21.76 7.66 -2.34
N VAL A 151 -20.87 7.09 -1.53
CA VAL A 151 -21.07 6.94 -0.09
C VAL A 151 -20.27 7.99 0.65
N THR A 152 -20.98 8.99 1.12
CA THR A 152 -20.41 10.09 1.91
C THR A 152 -20.74 9.93 3.38
N ASN A 153 -19.80 10.31 4.24
CA ASN A 153 -19.99 10.39 5.69
C ASN A 153 -20.96 11.51 6.09
N SER A 154 -21.32 11.54 7.36
CA SER A 154 -22.13 12.61 7.98
C SER A 154 -21.59 14.03 7.75
N ILE A 155 -20.30 14.15 7.47
CA ILE A 155 -19.61 15.42 7.17
C ILE A 155 -19.65 15.74 5.66
N GLY A 156 -20.19 14.84 4.82
CA GLY A 156 -20.24 15.01 3.36
C GLY A 156 -18.95 14.60 2.62
N MET A 157 -17.98 14.00 3.30
CA MET A 157 -16.76 13.47 2.70
C MET A 157 -16.90 11.98 2.42
N GLY A 158 -16.40 11.52 1.27
CA GLY A 158 -16.40 10.10 0.91
C GLY A 158 -15.43 9.28 1.75
N ASP A 159 -15.88 8.12 2.22
CA ASP A 159 -15.04 7.17 2.95
C ASP A 159 -14.02 6.48 2.03
N PRO A 160 -12.76 6.30 2.46
CA PRO A 160 -11.75 5.59 1.69
C PRO A 160 -11.94 4.07 1.78
N PHE A 161 -12.94 3.53 1.11
CA PHE A 161 -13.34 2.12 1.18
C PHE A 161 -12.21 1.13 0.88
N PHE A 162 -11.41 1.38 -0.15
CA PHE A 162 -10.29 0.52 -0.48
C PHE A 162 -9.28 0.44 0.66
N CYS A 163 -8.88 1.60 1.22
CA CYS A 163 -7.90 1.65 2.32
C CYS A 163 -8.43 0.99 3.60
N LYS A 164 -9.74 1.13 3.85
CA LYS A 164 -10.39 0.66 5.08
C LYS A 164 -10.67 -0.85 5.09
N TYR A 165 -11.04 -1.43 3.94
CA TYR A 165 -11.56 -2.80 3.89
C TYR A 165 -10.73 -3.78 3.04
N ILE A 166 -9.99 -3.31 2.04
CA ILE A 166 -9.33 -4.18 1.07
C ILE A 166 -7.81 -4.09 1.13
N CYS A 167 -7.25 -2.93 1.47
CA CYS A 167 -5.82 -2.69 1.37
C CYS A 167 -5.02 -3.57 2.35
N PRO A 168 -4.21 -4.54 1.87
CA PRO A 168 -3.40 -5.39 2.74
C PRO A 168 -2.31 -4.59 3.47
N GLN A 169 -1.81 -3.52 2.86
CA GLN A 169 -0.83 -2.64 3.48
C GLN A 169 -1.42 -1.86 4.65
N GLY A 170 -2.70 -1.46 4.54
CA GLY A 170 -3.42 -0.82 5.64
C GLY A 170 -3.55 -1.72 6.86
N VAL A 171 -3.74 -3.03 6.64
CA VAL A 171 -3.77 -4.02 7.72
C VAL A 171 -2.39 -4.24 8.32
N LEU A 172 -1.36 -4.45 7.49
CA LEU A 172 -0.01 -4.79 7.92
C LEU A 172 0.70 -3.63 8.62
N GLU A 173 0.64 -2.43 8.06
CA GLU A 173 1.39 -1.26 8.56
C GLU A 173 0.56 -0.34 9.47
N GLY A 174 -0.76 -0.35 9.31
CA GLY A 174 -1.67 0.48 10.10
C GLY A 174 -2.34 -0.29 11.22
N ALA A 175 -3.24 -1.22 10.89
CA ALA A 175 -4.10 -1.86 11.87
C ALA A 175 -3.34 -2.71 12.90
N ILE A 176 -2.39 -3.54 12.45
CA ILE A 176 -1.64 -4.44 13.35
C ILE A 176 -0.77 -3.63 14.34
N PRO A 177 0.12 -2.72 13.91
CA PRO A 177 0.97 -1.99 14.85
C PRO A 177 0.17 -1.11 15.81
N LEU A 178 -0.88 -0.44 15.33
CA LEU A 178 -1.72 0.40 16.19
C LEU A 178 -2.51 -0.42 17.20
N SER A 179 -3.01 -1.59 16.82
CA SER A 179 -3.73 -2.48 17.74
C SER A 179 -2.81 -3.09 18.81
N LEU A 180 -1.55 -3.34 18.47
CA LEU A 180 -0.56 -3.83 19.43
C LEU A 180 -0.06 -2.72 20.37
N GLY A 181 0.21 -1.53 19.83
CA GLY A 181 0.77 -0.40 20.59
C GLY A 181 -0.25 0.37 21.40
N ASN A 182 -1.55 0.31 21.09
CA ASN A 182 -2.57 1.10 21.76
C ASN A 182 -3.70 0.21 22.34
N ALA A 183 -3.76 0.15 23.67
CA ALA A 183 -4.76 -0.64 24.39
C ALA A 183 -6.20 -0.18 24.13
N ALA A 184 -6.44 1.11 23.90
CA ALA A 184 -7.77 1.64 23.61
C ALA A 184 -8.29 1.16 22.24
N ILE A 185 -7.43 1.11 21.21
CA ILE A 185 -7.79 0.59 19.90
C ILE A 185 -8.03 -0.92 19.97
N ARG A 186 -7.22 -1.64 20.73
CA ARG A 186 -7.38 -3.08 20.95
C ARG A 186 -8.70 -3.43 21.63
N SER A 187 -9.12 -2.64 22.64
CA SER A 187 -10.40 -2.85 23.31
C SER A 187 -11.60 -2.52 22.40
N ALA A 188 -11.48 -1.51 21.55
CA ALA A 188 -12.49 -1.16 20.55
C ALA A 188 -12.64 -2.24 19.46
N LEU A 189 -11.52 -2.80 18.98
CA LEU A 189 -11.53 -3.94 18.05
C LEU A 189 -12.12 -5.20 18.69
N GLY A 190 -11.82 -5.48 19.96
CA GLY A 190 -12.41 -6.59 20.72
C GLY A 190 -13.92 -6.47 20.81
N LYS A 191 -14.46 -5.28 21.08
CA LYS A 191 -15.90 -5.03 21.10
C LYS A 191 -16.57 -5.21 19.74
N LEU A 192 -15.90 -4.84 18.65
CA LEU A 192 -16.38 -5.07 17.27
C LEU A 192 -16.43 -6.57 16.91
N PHE A 193 -15.49 -7.35 17.43
CA PHE A 193 -15.44 -8.79 17.17
C PHE A 193 -16.45 -9.58 18.02
N THR A 194 -16.71 -9.16 19.26
CA THR A 194 -17.70 -9.78 20.14
C THR A 194 -19.15 -9.47 19.78
N TRP A 195 -19.38 -8.45 18.93
CA TRP A 195 -20.74 -8.09 18.49
C TRP A 195 -21.25 -8.90 17.29
N LYS A 196 -20.43 -9.79 16.75
CA LYS A 196 -20.76 -10.66 15.60
C LYS A 196 -20.79 -12.17 15.93
N CYS A 197 -20.75 -12.55 17.19
CA CYS A 197 -20.98 -13.93 17.65
C CYS A 197 -22.35 -14.08 18.31
#